data_dd0b68b7934cb88c44379bf6746b2011
#
_entry.id   dd0b68b7934cb88c44379bf6746b2011
#
_cell.length_a   1.000
_cell.length_b   1.000
_cell.length_c   1.000
_cell.angle_alpha   90.00
_cell.angle_beta   90.00
_cell.angle_gamma   90.00
#
_symmetry.space_group_name_H-M   'P 1'
#
loop_
_entity.id
_entity.type
_entity.pdbx_description
1 polymer ?
#
loop_
_entity_poly.entity_id
_entity_poly.type
_entity_poly.pdbx_seq_one_letter_code
_entity_poly.pdbx_strand_id
1 'polypeptide(L)'
;QRQMCIRDSLGVMTNIGLPVPQGFTITTEACTQYYEDGRTINPDIMAEINEYIGKMEEITGKKFGDKENPLLVSVRSGARASMPGMMDTILNLGLNEDVVEVIAKKSGNARWAWDCYRRFIQMYSDVVMEVGKKYFEELIDKMKEEKGVTFDVELTADDLKELASQFKAEYKEKIGEDFPSDPKEQLMGAVKAVFRSWDNPRANVYRRDNDIPYSWGTAVNVQSMAFGNMGDDCGTGVAFTRDPATGENGLFGEFLTNAQGEDVVAGVRTPMPIAQMEQEFPDAYAEFIKVCETLENHYHDMQDMEFTVENKKLYMLQCRNGKRTAQAALQIACDLVDEGHKTEEEAVAMIDPRNLDTLLHPQFDAAALKASTPMGKGLGASPGAACGKIVFTADDAEAWAARGE
;
A
#
# COMPACT_ATOMS: atom_id res chain seq x y z
N GLN A 1 18.04 17.27 0.98
CA GLN A 1 17.11 16.43 0.20
C GLN A 1 15.82 16.28 1.00
N ARG A 2 14.70 16.86 0.52
CA ARG A 2 13.37 16.58 1.07
C ARG A 2 12.99 15.18 0.62
N GLN A 3 13.11 14.20 1.49
CA GLN A 3 12.53 12.88 1.26
C GLN A 3 11.01 13.02 1.21
N MET A 4 10.41 12.54 0.13
CA MET A 4 8.96 12.63 -0.13
C MET A 4 8.19 11.71 0.82
N CYS A 5 7.39 12.30 1.68
CA CYS A 5 6.40 11.61 2.50
C CYS A 5 5.08 11.46 1.71
N ILE A 6 4.27 10.43 1.97
CA ILE A 6 2.91 10.30 1.40
C ILE A 6 2.11 11.61 1.54
N ARG A 7 2.22 12.30 2.68
CA ARG A 7 1.62 13.62 2.90
C ARG A 7 2.00 14.62 1.82
N ASP A 8 3.31 14.74 1.56
CA ASP A 8 3.80 15.75 0.63
C ASP A 8 3.40 15.35 -0.80
N SER A 9 3.43 14.07 -1.14
CA SER A 9 3.06 13.59 -2.48
C SER A 9 1.56 13.73 -2.77
N LEU A 10 0.66 13.39 -1.84
CA LEU A 10 -0.79 13.57 -2.03
C LEU A 10 -1.16 15.06 -2.15
N GLY A 11 -0.59 15.91 -1.28
CA GLY A 11 -0.78 17.35 -1.35
C GLY A 11 -0.26 17.97 -2.64
N VAL A 12 0.93 17.57 -3.09
CA VAL A 12 1.49 18.01 -4.38
C VAL A 12 0.62 17.55 -5.54
N MET A 13 0.29 16.26 -5.60
CA MET A 13 -0.58 15.72 -6.66
C MET A 13 -1.92 16.45 -6.74
N THR A 14 -2.54 16.77 -5.61
CA THR A 14 -3.77 17.57 -5.55
C THR A 14 -3.54 18.98 -6.09
N ASN A 15 -2.47 19.64 -5.68
CA ASN A 15 -2.15 21.02 -6.08
C ASN A 15 -1.83 21.16 -7.58
N ILE A 16 -1.25 20.14 -8.19
CA ILE A 16 -0.99 20.09 -9.63
C ILE A 16 -2.17 19.53 -10.44
N GLY A 17 -3.32 19.31 -9.78
CA GLY A 17 -4.58 18.95 -10.41
C GLY A 17 -4.77 17.48 -10.76
N LEU A 18 -3.99 16.57 -10.16
CA LEU A 18 -4.14 15.15 -10.41
C LEU A 18 -5.35 14.56 -9.64
N PRO A 19 -5.93 13.45 -10.14
CA PRO A 19 -7.14 12.85 -9.55
C PRO A 19 -6.81 12.09 -8.26
N VAL A 20 -6.74 12.80 -7.16
CA VAL A 20 -6.50 12.24 -5.81
C VAL A 20 -7.80 12.20 -5.03
N PRO A 21 -8.17 11.06 -4.39
CA PRO A 21 -9.33 11.03 -3.50
C PRO A 21 -9.19 12.02 -2.36
N GLN A 22 -10.28 12.66 -1.95
CA GLN A 22 -10.28 13.65 -0.87
C GLN A 22 -9.77 13.06 0.45
N GLY A 23 -9.00 13.85 1.18
CA GLY A 23 -8.41 13.40 2.43
C GLY A 23 -7.70 14.52 3.19
N PHE A 24 -7.20 14.19 4.37
CA PHE A 24 -6.35 15.05 5.17
C PHE A 24 -5.23 14.26 5.85
N THR A 25 -4.25 14.96 6.36
CA THR A 25 -3.09 14.34 7.01
C THR A 25 -2.96 14.85 8.44
N ILE A 26 -2.91 13.92 9.40
CA ILE A 26 -2.48 14.17 10.76
C ILE A 26 -0.96 14.14 10.77
N THR A 27 -0.33 15.21 11.22
CA THR A 27 1.11 15.44 11.02
C THR A 27 2.00 14.56 11.92
N THR A 28 3.28 14.53 11.62
CA THR A 28 4.29 13.81 12.43
C THR A 28 4.42 14.37 13.83
N GLU A 29 4.15 15.66 14.00
CA GLU A 29 4.14 16.35 15.31
C GLU A 29 3.06 15.77 16.23
N ALA A 30 1.89 15.42 15.68
CA ALA A 30 0.84 14.74 16.45
C ALA A 30 1.27 13.34 16.92
N CYS A 31 2.07 12.63 16.13
CA CYS A 31 2.67 11.35 16.54
C CYS A 31 3.67 11.55 17.68
N THR A 32 4.54 12.55 17.60
CA THR A 32 5.50 12.86 18.67
C THR A 32 4.76 13.22 19.95
N GLN A 33 3.74 14.09 19.86
CA GLN A 33 2.89 14.47 21.00
C GLN A 33 2.17 13.27 21.61
N TYR A 34 1.67 12.33 20.78
CA TYR A 34 1.04 11.09 21.25
C TYR A 34 1.98 10.28 22.18
N TYR A 35 3.28 10.18 21.84
CA TYR A 35 4.24 9.50 22.70
C TYR A 35 4.59 10.29 23.95
N GLU A 36 4.72 11.61 23.87
CA GLU A 36 4.96 12.50 25.01
C GLU A 36 3.79 12.48 26.00
N ASP A 37 2.55 12.40 25.51
CA ASP A 37 1.32 12.31 26.30
C ASP A 37 1.02 10.86 26.78
N GLY A 38 2.02 9.99 26.82
CA GLY A 38 1.87 8.61 27.30
C GLY A 38 0.98 7.73 26.42
N ARG A 39 1.09 7.85 25.12
CA ARG A 39 0.32 7.13 24.09
C ARG A 39 -1.18 7.49 24.10
N THR A 40 -1.46 8.76 24.36
CA THR A 40 -2.81 9.32 24.32
C THR A 40 -2.89 10.43 23.27
N ILE A 41 -3.96 10.44 22.48
CA ILE A 41 -4.19 11.53 21.54
C ILE A 41 -4.75 12.73 22.29
N ASN A 42 -4.08 13.87 22.13
CA ASN A 42 -4.48 15.13 22.72
C ASN A 42 -5.91 15.52 22.28
N PRO A 43 -6.78 16.04 23.19
CA PRO A 43 -8.13 16.46 22.84
C PRO A 43 -8.22 17.50 21.72
N ASP A 44 -7.24 18.40 21.59
CA ASP A 44 -7.21 19.40 20.52
C ASP A 44 -6.98 18.73 19.15
N ILE A 45 -6.08 17.75 19.09
CA ILE A 45 -5.86 16.94 17.88
C ILE A 45 -7.13 16.15 17.53
N MET A 46 -7.83 15.59 18.51
CA MET A 46 -9.13 14.92 18.29
C MET A 46 -10.18 15.86 17.72
N ALA A 47 -10.24 17.09 18.22
CA ALA A 47 -11.16 18.10 17.72
C ALA A 47 -10.85 18.48 16.26
N GLU A 48 -9.58 18.67 15.91
CA GLU A 48 -9.15 18.92 14.52
C GLU A 48 -9.48 17.74 13.60
N ILE A 49 -9.26 16.50 14.02
CA ILE A 49 -9.63 15.31 13.23
C ILE A 49 -11.12 15.32 12.90
N ASN A 50 -11.97 15.60 13.89
CA ASN A 50 -13.42 15.68 13.69
C ASN A 50 -13.81 16.84 12.75
N GLU A 51 -13.15 18.00 12.85
CA GLU A 51 -13.36 19.13 11.95
C GLU A 51 -13.03 18.75 10.50
N TYR A 52 -11.88 18.09 10.28
CA TYR A 52 -11.46 17.69 8.93
C TYR A 52 -12.30 16.57 8.35
N ILE A 53 -12.84 15.66 9.15
CA ILE A 53 -13.87 14.71 8.71
C ILE A 53 -15.09 15.48 8.21
N GLY A 54 -15.58 16.49 8.94
CA GLY A 54 -16.68 17.35 8.49
C GLY A 54 -16.41 18.05 7.16
N LYS A 55 -15.19 18.56 6.95
CA LYS A 55 -14.78 19.15 5.66
C LYS A 55 -14.79 18.12 4.52
N MET A 56 -14.32 16.89 4.79
CA MET A 56 -14.41 15.81 3.80
C MET A 56 -15.86 15.47 3.45
N GLU A 57 -16.75 15.44 4.43
CA GLU A 57 -18.19 15.23 4.22
C GLU A 57 -18.79 16.30 3.31
N GLU A 58 -18.47 17.58 3.54
CA GLU A 58 -18.92 18.69 2.70
C GLU A 58 -18.43 18.56 1.25
N ILE A 59 -17.14 18.25 1.05
CA ILE A 59 -16.54 18.15 -0.29
C ILE A 59 -17.06 16.94 -1.05
N THR A 60 -17.21 15.79 -0.39
CA THR A 60 -17.62 14.53 -1.03
C THR A 60 -19.13 14.41 -1.17
N GLY A 61 -19.90 15.17 -0.41
CA GLY A 61 -21.35 15.02 -0.30
C GLY A 61 -21.76 13.71 0.38
N LYS A 62 -20.83 13.01 1.02
CA LYS A 62 -21.04 11.76 1.76
C LYS A 62 -20.86 12.04 3.25
N LYS A 63 -21.36 11.16 4.12
CA LYS A 63 -21.30 11.34 5.56
C LYS A 63 -20.70 10.13 6.25
N PHE A 64 -19.76 10.36 7.17
CA PHE A 64 -19.08 9.30 7.91
C PHE A 64 -20.05 8.66 8.92
N GLY A 65 -20.34 7.36 8.72
CA GLY A 65 -21.30 6.61 9.50
C GLY A 65 -22.78 6.83 9.12
N ASP A 66 -23.06 7.51 8.01
CA ASP A 66 -24.42 7.69 7.53
C ASP A 66 -25.04 6.42 6.97
N LYS A 67 -26.35 6.26 7.21
CA LYS A 67 -27.14 5.12 6.72
C LYS A 67 -27.76 5.36 5.34
N GLU A 68 -27.56 6.54 4.75
CA GLU A 68 -28.11 6.85 3.41
C GLU A 68 -26.99 7.05 2.39
N ASN A 69 -25.95 7.84 2.72
CA ASN A 69 -24.84 8.12 1.81
C ASN A 69 -23.49 8.05 2.54
N PRO A 70 -23.02 6.85 2.92
CA PRO A 70 -21.87 6.68 3.77
C PRO A 70 -20.56 7.12 3.10
N LEU A 71 -19.73 7.87 3.84
CA LEU A 71 -18.33 8.07 3.56
C LEU A 71 -17.54 6.90 4.16
N LEU A 72 -16.74 6.23 3.35
CA LEU A 72 -15.75 5.26 3.81
C LEU A 72 -14.37 5.83 3.63
N VAL A 73 -13.47 5.58 4.58
CA VAL A 73 -12.12 6.11 4.55
C VAL A 73 -11.07 5.01 4.75
N SER A 74 -9.87 5.28 4.25
CA SER A 74 -8.66 4.55 4.61
C SER A 74 -7.83 5.37 5.59
N VAL A 75 -7.11 4.69 6.46
CA VAL A 75 -6.10 5.26 7.35
C VAL A 75 -4.77 4.62 7.01
N ARG A 76 -3.80 5.43 6.61
CA ARG A 76 -2.49 4.98 6.11
C ARG A 76 -1.37 5.75 6.80
N SER A 77 -0.28 5.07 7.08
CA SER A 77 0.93 5.71 7.58
C SER A 77 1.58 6.60 6.51
N GLY A 78 2.24 7.67 6.96
CA GLY A 78 2.92 8.64 6.09
C GLY A 78 4.25 9.08 6.66
N ALA A 79 5.18 8.14 6.88
CA ALA A 79 6.51 8.47 7.38
C ALA A 79 7.34 9.27 6.36
N ARG A 80 8.24 10.13 6.85
CA ARG A 80 9.14 10.95 6.01
C ARG A 80 10.12 10.10 5.19
N ALA A 81 10.45 8.91 5.66
CA ALA A 81 11.24 7.92 4.94
C ALA A 81 10.35 6.76 4.50
N SER A 82 10.58 6.25 3.29
CA SER A 82 9.89 5.06 2.82
C SER A 82 10.32 3.84 3.64
N MET A 83 9.38 3.19 4.31
CA MET A 83 9.59 2.02 5.16
C MET A 83 8.65 0.89 4.73
N PRO A 84 8.93 0.20 3.60
CA PRO A 84 8.03 -0.80 3.02
C PRO A 84 7.76 -1.96 3.97
N GLY A 85 6.47 -2.31 4.16
CA GLY A 85 6.05 -3.41 5.02
C GLY A 85 6.27 -3.20 6.53
N MET A 86 6.69 -1.99 6.94
CA MET A 86 6.95 -1.67 8.35
C MET A 86 5.82 -0.87 9.01
N MET A 87 4.93 -0.31 8.21
CA MET A 87 3.90 0.62 8.64
C MET A 87 2.52 0.15 8.21
N ASP A 88 1.54 0.40 9.04
CA ASP A 88 0.19 -0.14 8.90
C ASP A 88 -0.72 0.69 7.99
N THR A 89 -1.69 -0.01 7.39
CA THR A 89 -2.79 0.55 6.61
C THR A 89 -4.08 -0.12 7.04
N ILE A 90 -5.15 0.66 7.22
CA ILE A 90 -6.48 0.15 7.50
C ILE A 90 -7.43 0.72 6.44
N LEU A 91 -8.16 -0.16 5.76
CA LEU A 91 -9.12 0.19 4.70
C LEU A 91 -10.55 0.04 5.19
N ASN A 92 -11.49 0.68 4.51
CA ASN A 92 -12.93 0.51 4.70
C ASN A 92 -13.46 0.95 6.08
N LEU A 93 -12.80 1.89 6.76
CA LEU A 93 -13.34 2.45 8.01
C LEU A 93 -14.67 3.17 7.75
N GLY A 94 -15.58 3.02 8.67
CA GLY A 94 -16.95 3.50 8.58
C GLY A 94 -17.97 2.39 8.29
N LEU A 95 -17.49 1.16 7.99
CA LEU A 95 -18.37 0.01 7.82
C LEU A 95 -18.87 -0.54 9.15
N ASN A 96 -20.14 -0.85 9.17
CA ASN A 96 -20.83 -1.64 10.18
C ASN A 96 -22.00 -2.36 9.49
N GLU A 97 -22.82 -3.09 10.23
CA GLU A 97 -23.94 -3.87 9.67
C GLU A 97 -24.94 -3.03 8.88
N ASP A 98 -25.26 -1.83 9.38
CA ASP A 98 -26.20 -0.93 8.70
C ASP A 98 -25.60 -0.38 7.40
N VAL A 99 -24.35 0.07 7.46
CA VAL A 99 -23.66 0.69 6.33
C VAL A 99 -23.38 -0.33 5.22
N VAL A 100 -22.99 -1.58 5.56
CA VAL A 100 -22.74 -2.62 4.54
C VAL A 100 -24.00 -2.94 3.72
N GLU A 101 -25.16 -3.01 4.36
CA GLU A 101 -26.43 -3.24 3.65
C GLU A 101 -26.79 -2.05 2.73
N VAL A 102 -26.46 -0.83 3.16
CA VAL A 102 -26.69 0.38 2.34
C VAL A 102 -25.81 0.37 1.09
N ILE A 103 -24.51 0.11 1.23
CA ILE A 103 -23.62 0.07 0.08
C ILE A 103 -23.90 -1.13 -0.84
N ALA A 104 -24.31 -2.27 -0.29
CA ALA A 104 -24.78 -3.43 -1.07
C ALA A 104 -25.96 -3.08 -1.96
N LYS A 105 -26.96 -2.40 -1.39
CA LYS A 105 -28.15 -1.97 -2.11
C LYS A 105 -27.84 -0.90 -3.17
N LYS A 106 -27.01 0.10 -2.82
CA LYS A 106 -26.65 1.20 -3.74
C LYS A 106 -25.82 0.74 -4.92
N SER A 107 -24.85 -0.13 -4.69
CA SER A 107 -23.98 -0.67 -5.74
C SER A 107 -24.65 -1.76 -6.58
N GLY A 108 -25.71 -2.37 -6.08
CA GLY A 108 -26.26 -3.59 -6.65
C GLY A 108 -25.33 -4.81 -6.53
N ASN A 109 -24.23 -4.70 -5.76
CA ASN A 109 -23.23 -5.75 -5.58
C ASN A 109 -23.06 -6.09 -4.09
N ALA A 110 -23.98 -6.93 -3.59
CA ALA A 110 -23.93 -7.36 -2.19
C ALA A 110 -22.67 -8.16 -1.86
N ARG A 111 -22.17 -8.96 -2.81
CA ARG A 111 -20.94 -9.72 -2.62
C ARG A 111 -19.75 -8.81 -2.32
N TRP A 112 -19.55 -7.76 -3.13
CA TRP A 112 -18.50 -6.78 -2.92
C TRP A 112 -18.61 -6.08 -1.56
N ALA A 113 -19.82 -5.64 -1.20
CA ALA A 113 -20.04 -4.93 0.07
C ALA A 113 -19.68 -5.80 1.28
N TRP A 114 -20.11 -7.07 1.29
CA TRP A 114 -19.81 -7.99 2.38
C TRP A 114 -18.34 -8.42 2.38
N ASP A 115 -17.67 -8.51 1.22
CA ASP A 115 -16.23 -8.74 1.16
C ASP A 115 -15.42 -7.56 1.73
N CYS A 116 -15.83 -6.32 1.44
CA CYS A 116 -15.24 -5.14 2.05
C CYS A 116 -15.39 -5.15 3.58
N TYR A 117 -16.55 -5.56 4.10
CA TYR A 117 -16.78 -5.61 5.54
C TYR A 117 -15.99 -6.74 6.21
N ARG A 118 -15.96 -7.93 5.62
CA ARG A 118 -15.14 -9.04 6.08
C ARG A 118 -13.65 -8.65 6.14
N ARG A 119 -13.11 -8.06 5.07
CA ARG A 119 -11.73 -7.56 4.99
C ARG A 119 -11.46 -6.49 6.05
N PHE A 120 -12.40 -5.58 6.27
CA PHE A 120 -12.27 -4.55 7.30
C PHE A 120 -12.18 -5.15 8.70
N ILE A 121 -13.04 -6.10 9.06
CA ILE A 121 -12.99 -6.76 10.37
C ILE A 121 -11.63 -7.46 10.56
N GLN A 122 -11.17 -8.22 9.57
CA GLN A 122 -9.88 -8.91 9.61
C GLN A 122 -8.71 -7.92 9.79
N MET A 123 -8.67 -6.89 8.96
CA MET A 123 -7.58 -5.90 8.98
C MET A 123 -7.58 -5.08 10.28
N TYR A 124 -8.75 -4.65 10.75
CA TYR A 124 -8.87 -3.94 12.02
C TYR A 124 -8.44 -4.82 13.21
N SER A 125 -8.85 -6.07 13.22
CA SER A 125 -8.47 -7.03 14.27
C SER A 125 -6.97 -7.29 14.29
N ASP A 126 -6.36 -7.48 13.12
CA ASP A 126 -4.92 -7.74 13.00
C ASP A 126 -4.09 -6.49 13.35
N VAL A 127 -4.39 -5.36 12.71
CA VAL A 127 -3.57 -4.15 12.80
C VAL A 127 -3.86 -3.32 14.06
N VAL A 128 -5.14 -3.10 14.38
CA VAL A 128 -5.51 -2.23 15.50
C VAL A 128 -5.45 -2.96 16.84
N MET A 129 -5.90 -4.22 16.84
CA MET A 129 -6.03 -5.01 18.07
C MET A 129 -4.96 -6.10 18.24
N GLU A 130 -4.08 -6.27 17.24
CA GLU A 130 -2.94 -7.21 17.29
C GLU A 130 -3.37 -8.67 17.51
N VAL A 131 -4.56 -9.05 17.05
CA VAL A 131 -5.10 -10.41 17.20
C VAL A 131 -4.35 -11.44 16.34
N GLY A 132 -3.81 -10.99 15.20
CA GLY A 132 -3.12 -11.84 14.23
C GLY A 132 -4.08 -12.43 13.18
N LYS A 133 -3.74 -12.20 11.92
CA LYS A 133 -4.61 -12.55 10.76
C LYS A 133 -4.85 -14.05 10.59
N LYS A 134 -3.96 -14.92 11.08
CA LYS A 134 -4.06 -16.38 10.92
C LYS A 134 -5.39 -16.97 11.39
N TYR A 135 -5.97 -16.46 12.48
CA TYR A 135 -7.24 -16.94 13.00
C TYR A 135 -8.39 -16.71 12.03
N PHE A 136 -8.35 -15.59 11.32
CA PHE A 136 -9.34 -15.24 10.30
C PHE A 136 -9.12 -15.99 8.99
N GLU A 137 -7.85 -16.20 8.61
CA GLU A 137 -7.48 -17.02 7.43
C GLU A 137 -7.95 -18.47 7.61
N GLU A 138 -7.80 -19.06 8.79
CA GLU A 138 -8.32 -20.40 9.12
C GLU A 138 -9.86 -20.50 8.93
N LEU A 139 -10.60 -19.45 9.30
CA LEU A 139 -12.05 -19.41 9.09
C LEU A 139 -12.42 -19.28 7.59
N ILE A 140 -11.66 -18.51 6.82
CA ILE A 140 -11.84 -18.41 5.36
C ILE A 140 -11.57 -19.76 4.70
N ASP A 141 -10.46 -20.41 5.04
CA ASP A 141 -10.08 -21.69 4.44
C ASP A 141 -11.10 -22.77 4.76
N LYS A 142 -11.59 -22.82 5.99
CA LYS A 142 -12.68 -23.74 6.38
C LYS A 142 -13.96 -23.48 5.57
N MET A 143 -14.35 -22.22 5.41
CA MET A 143 -15.50 -21.85 4.59
C MET A 143 -15.32 -22.30 3.13
N LYS A 144 -14.14 -22.07 2.55
CA LYS A 144 -13.81 -22.52 1.18
C LYS A 144 -13.92 -24.04 1.04
N GLU A 145 -13.38 -24.79 2.01
CA GLU A 145 -13.52 -26.26 2.03
C GLU A 145 -14.97 -26.71 2.10
N GLU A 146 -15.77 -26.12 2.98
CA GLU A 146 -17.21 -26.45 3.13
C GLU A 146 -18.02 -26.14 1.88
N LYS A 147 -17.68 -25.09 1.14
CA LYS A 147 -18.34 -24.69 -0.11
C LYS A 147 -17.75 -25.33 -1.36
N GLY A 148 -16.59 -25.99 -1.26
CA GLY A 148 -15.92 -26.63 -2.39
C GLY A 148 -15.34 -25.65 -3.40
N VAL A 149 -14.91 -24.47 -2.95
CA VAL A 149 -14.29 -23.41 -3.77
C VAL A 149 -12.82 -23.22 -3.43
N THR A 150 -12.07 -22.64 -4.35
CA THR A 150 -10.60 -22.45 -4.19
C THR A 150 -10.25 -21.01 -3.84
N PHE A 151 -10.92 -20.05 -4.45
CA PHE A 151 -10.62 -18.63 -4.30
C PHE A 151 -11.70 -17.87 -3.53
N ASP A 152 -11.31 -16.86 -2.77
CA ASP A 152 -12.22 -15.99 -2.02
C ASP A 152 -13.27 -15.34 -2.92
N VAL A 153 -12.92 -15.05 -4.18
CA VAL A 153 -13.82 -14.43 -5.16
C VAL A 153 -15.01 -15.33 -5.55
N GLU A 154 -14.93 -16.62 -5.28
CA GLU A 154 -15.98 -17.60 -5.57
C GLU A 154 -17.03 -17.69 -4.44
N LEU A 155 -16.74 -17.14 -3.25
CA LEU A 155 -17.67 -17.07 -2.14
C LEU A 155 -18.83 -16.12 -2.46
N THR A 156 -20.05 -16.53 -2.10
CA THR A 156 -21.26 -15.74 -2.31
C THR A 156 -21.41 -14.61 -1.29
N ALA A 157 -22.34 -13.70 -1.50
CA ALA A 157 -22.66 -12.64 -0.54
C ALA A 157 -23.10 -13.21 0.83
N ASP A 158 -23.87 -14.29 0.83
CA ASP A 158 -24.33 -14.94 2.06
C ASP A 158 -23.18 -15.63 2.80
N ASP A 159 -22.25 -16.27 2.08
CA ASP A 159 -21.04 -16.85 2.67
C ASP A 159 -20.16 -15.77 3.33
N LEU A 160 -19.99 -14.64 2.67
CA LEU A 160 -19.21 -13.52 3.20
C LEU A 160 -19.88 -12.83 4.39
N LYS A 161 -21.22 -12.78 4.39
CA LYS A 161 -22.01 -12.31 5.54
C LYS A 161 -21.83 -13.23 6.74
N GLU A 162 -21.86 -14.54 6.52
CA GLU A 162 -21.59 -15.54 7.55
C GLU A 162 -20.14 -15.42 8.07
N LEU A 163 -19.14 -15.29 7.18
CA LEU A 163 -17.76 -15.06 7.57
C LEU A 163 -17.59 -13.79 8.41
N ALA A 164 -18.22 -12.68 8.04
CA ALA A 164 -18.18 -11.45 8.82
C ALA A 164 -18.72 -11.67 10.25
N SER A 165 -19.78 -12.47 10.39
CA SER A 165 -20.32 -12.84 11.70
C SER A 165 -19.34 -13.72 12.51
N GLN A 166 -18.72 -14.71 11.87
CA GLN A 166 -17.72 -15.57 12.48
C GLN A 166 -16.48 -14.76 12.91
N PHE A 167 -16.03 -13.81 12.08
CA PHE A 167 -14.91 -12.90 12.39
C PHE A 167 -15.19 -12.04 13.62
N LYS A 168 -16.40 -11.51 13.76
CA LYS A 168 -16.81 -10.75 14.94
C LYS A 168 -16.85 -11.62 16.21
N ALA A 169 -17.27 -12.88 16.07
CA ALA A 169 -17.24 -13.83 17.17
C ALA A 169 -15.80 -14.15 17.60
N GLU A 170 -14.89 -14.36 16.64
CA GLU A 170 -13.47 -14.57 16.89
C GLU A 170 -12.83 -13.34 17.56
N TYR A 171 -13.13 -12.14 17.04
CA TYR A 171 -12.70 -10.88 17.65
C TYR A 171 -13.12 -10.80 19.13
N LYS A 172 -14.41 -11.06 19.40
CA LYS A 172 -14.96 -11.02 20.76
C LYS A 172 -14.31 -12.08 21.68
N GLU A 173 -14.01 -13.27 21.15
CA GLU A 173 -13.31 -14.31 21.90
C GLU A 173 -11.90 -13.88 22.30
N LYS A 174 -11.17 -13.24 21.39
CA LYS A 174 -9.77 -12.83 21.64
C LYS A 174 -9.65 -11.55 22.48
N ILE A 175 -10.55 -10.59 22.28
CA ILE A 175 -10.48 -9.24 22.87
C ILE A 175 -11.36 -9.14 24.14
N GLY A 176 -12.46 -9.88 24.20
CA GLY A 176 -13.44 -9.82 25.29
C GLY A 176 -14.53 -8.74 25.10
N GLU A 177 -14.46 -7.97 24.02
CA GLU A 177 -15.40 -6.90 23.69
C GLU A 177 -16.00 -7.10 22.29
N ASP A 178 -17.14 -6.46 22.01
CA ASP A 178 -17.73 -6.50 20.68
C ASP A 178 -16.90 -5.67 19.67
N PHE A 179 -16.91 -6.08 18.40
CA PHE A 179 -16.25 -5.33 17.34
C PHE A 179 -16.86 -3.91 17.24
N PRO A 180 -16.06 -2.82 17.18
CA PRO A 180 -16.57 -1.46 17.23
C PRO A 180 -17.45 -1.14 16.02
N SER A 181 -18.67 -0.69 16.28
CA SER A 181 -19.64 -0.31 15.25
C SER A 181 -19.70 1.21 15.02
N ASP A 182 -19.19 2.01 15.95
CA ASP A 182 -19.09 3.47 15.78
C ASP A 182 -17.92 3.84 14.87
N PRO A 183 -18.15 4.49 13.74
CA PRO A 183 -17.11 4.91 12.81
C PRO A 183 -16.03 5.81 13.43
N LYS A 184 -16.39 6.66 14.38
CA LYS A 184 -15.42 7.55 15.07
C LYS A 184 -14.50 6.74 15.97
N GLU A 185 -15.04 5.75 16.68
CA GLU A 185 -14.23 4.84 17.48
C GLU A 185 -13.27 4.03 16.60
N GLN A 186 -13.75 3.52 15.48
CA GLN A 186 -12.93 2.83 14.48
C GLN A 186 -11.79 3.72 13.98
N LEU A 187 -12.10 4.97 13.62
CA LEU A 187 -11.11 5.95 13.12
C LEU A 187 -10.03 6.24 14.18
N MET A 188 -10.43 6.51 15.42
CA MET A 188 -9.48 6.81 16.49
C MET A 188 -8.62 5.59 16.85
N GLY A 189 -9.19 4.39 16.81
CA GLY A 189 -8.45 3.13 16.95
C GLY A 189 -7.37 2.97 15.86
N ALA A 190 -7.73 3.21 14.61
CA ALA A 190 -6.83 3.15 13.48
C ALA A 190 -5.72 4.21 13.53
N VAL A 191 -6.02 5.45 13.89
CA VAL A 191 -5.01 6.53 14.07
C VAL A 191 -4.00 6.14 15.14
N LYS A 192 -4.47 5.64 16.29
CA LYS A 192 -3.59 5.14 17.36
C LYS A 192 -2.72 3.96 16.92
N ALA A 193 -3.28 3.04 16.14
CA ALA A 193 -2.53 1.89 15.61
C ALA A 193 -1.39 2.36 14.69
N VAL A 194 -1.65 3.28 13.77
CA VAL A 194 -0.61 3.85 12.90
C VAL A 194 0.46 4.56 13.72
N PHE A 195 0.12 5.31 14.75
CA PHE A 195 1.13 5.90 15.63
C PHE A 195 1.95 4.83 16.36
N ARG A 196 1.32 3.77 16.87
CA ARG A 196 2.03 2.66 17.53
C ARG A 196 2.96 1.93 16.59
N SER A 197 2.59 1.79 15.30
CA SER A 197 3.42 1.08 14.33
C SER A 197 4.80 1.72 14.13
N TRP A 198 4.95 3.03 14.44
CA TRP A 198 6.25 3.69 14.45
C TRP A 198 7.25 3.06 15.42
N ASP A 199 6.78 2.52 16.54
CA ASP A 199 7.60 1.91 17.59
C ASP A 199 7.59 0.36 17.56
N ASN A 200 7.13 -0.21 16.48
CA ASN A 200 7.10 -1.66 16.34
C ASN A 200 8.54 -2.22 16.15
N PRO A 201 8.85 -3.47 16.57
CA PRO A 201 10.21 -4.02 16.50
C PRO A 201 10.84 -3.98 15.10
N ARG A 202 10.07 -4.31 14.06
CA ARG A 202 10.54 -4.27 12.66
C ARG A 202 10.88 -2.83 12.23
N ALA A 203 10.03 -1.87 12.57
CA ALA A 203 10.27 -0.46 12.26
C ALA A 203 11.50 0.07 13.01
N ASN A 204 11.71 -0.35 14.26
CA ASN A 204 12.89 0.04 15.04
C ASN A 204 14.19 -0.46 14.41
N VAL A 205 14.24 -1.72 13.97
CA VAL A 205 15.41 -2.30 13.28
C VAL A 205 15.66 -1.55 11.96
N TYR A 206 14.62 -1.39 11.13
CA TYR A 206 14.75 -0.72 9.84
C TYR A 206 15.25 0.72 9.98
N ARG A 207 14.72 1.48 10.95
CA ARG A 207 15.17 2.86 11.19
C ARG A 207 16.62 2.93 11.60
N ARG A 208 17.04 2.04 12.50
CA ARG A 208 18.44 1.96 12.91
C ARG A 208 19.37 1.67 11.74
N ASP A 209 19.00 0.71 10.90
CA ASP A 209 19.82 0.26 9.77
C ASP A 209 19.83 1.26 8.60
N ASN A 210 18.90 2.21 8.58
CA ASN A 210 18.79 3.26 7.56
C ASN A 210 19.01 4.68 8.10
N ASP A 211 19.55 4.84 9.31
CA ASP A 211 19.85 6.13 9.95
C ASP A 211 18.63 7.07 10.03
N ILE A 212 17.43 6.53 10.26
CA ILE A 212 16.18 7.30 10.37
C ILE A 212 15.95 7.67 11.84
N PRO A 213 15.96 8.98 12.19
CA PRO A 213 15.77 9.42 13.55
C PRO A 213 14.39 9.04 14.13
N TYR A 214 14.36 8.53 15.36
CA TYR A 214 13.14 8.22 16.06
C TYR A 214 12.22 9.45 16.19
N SER A 215 12.78 10.63 16.42
CA SER A 215 12.08 11.89 16.57
C SER A 215 11.29 12.37 15.35
N TRP A 216 11.45 11.71 14.19
CA TRP A 216 10.69 12.08 13.00
C TRP A 216 9.21 11.69 13.10
N GLY A 217 8.88 10.64 13.83
CA GLY A 217 7.52 10.13 13.91
C GLY A 217 6.95 9.68 12.56
N THR A 218 5.68 9.33 12.57
CA THR A 218 4.90 9.06 11.35
C THR A 218 3.69 9.98 11.26
N ALA A 219 3.32 10.37 10.05
CA ALA A 219 2.04 11.01 9.79
C ALA A 219 0.95 9.95 9.57
N VAL A 220 -0.31 10.36 9.69
CA VAL A 220 -1.47 9.53 9.36
C VAL A 220 -2.28 10.21 8.28
N ASN A 221 -2.45 9.53 7.15
CA ASN A 221 -3.33 9.99 6.08
C ASN A 221 -4.71 9.35 6.25
N VAL A 222 -5.73 10.18 6.34
CA VAL A 222 -7.14 9.78 6.29
C VAL A 222 -7.68 10.19 4.93
N GLN A 223 -8.10 9.22 4.13
CA GLN A 223 -8.45 9.45 2.71
C GLN A 223 -9.75 8.72 2.35
N SER A 224 -10.61 9.36 1.57
CA SER A 224 -11.80 8.71 1.00
C SER A 224 -11.41 7.47 0.22
N MET A 225 -12.15 6.38 0.41
CA MET A 225 -11.94 5.16 -0.35
C MET A 225 -12.24 5.36 -1.84
N ALA A 226 -11.40 4.73 -2.67
CA ALA A 226 -11.66 4.45 -4.08
C ALA A 226 -11.55 2.92 -4.27
N PHE A 227 -12.53 2.32 -4.92
CA PHE A 227 -12.70 0.87 -4.94
C PHE A 227 -12.32 0.27 -6.27
N GLY A 228 -11.20 -0.45 -6.32
CA GLY A 228 -10.77 -1.23 -7.47
C GLY A 228 -11.44 -2.61 -7.61
N ASN A 229 -12.26 -3.00 -6.63
CA ASN A 229 -12.87 -4.33 -6.53
C ASN A 229 -14.41 -4.33 -6.61
N MET A 230 -15.00 -3.26 -7.12
CA MET A 230 -16.46 -3.15 -7.24
C MET A 230 -17.07 -3.94 -8.40
N GLY A 231 -16.28 -4.26 -9.42
CA GLY A 231 -16.70 -4.96 -10.63
C GLY A 231 -15.63 -4.92 -11.71
N ASP A 232 -15.98 -5.39 -12.90
CA ASP A 232 -15.03 -5.52 -14.03
C ASP A 232 -14.62 -4.18 -14.65
N ASP A 233 -15.30 -3.09 -14.33
CA ASP A 233 -14.95 -1.71 -14.70
C ASP A 233 -14.09 -1.00 -13.63
N CYS A 234 -13.58 -1.77 -12.68
CA CYS A 234 -12.70 -1.33 -11.61
C CYS A 234 -11.39 -2.13 -11.61
N GLY A 235 -10.34 -1.53 -11.08
CA GLY A 235 -9.05 -2.18 -10.96
C GLY A 235 -8.09 -1.40 -10.08
N THR A 236 -6.94 -1.97 -9.82
CA THR A 236 -5.86 -1.33 -9.05
C THR A 236 -4.50 -1.78 -9.54
N GLY A 237 -3.48 -0.97 -9.34
CA GLY A 237 -2.14 -1.33 -9.78
C GLY A 237 -1.05 -0.47 -9.17
N VAL A 238 0.16 -0.91 -9.49
CA VAL A 238 1.42 -0.24 -9.14
C VAL A 238 2.25 -0.06 -10.40
N ALA A 239 2.87 1.09 -10.56
CA ALA A 239 3.71 1.33 -11.72
C ALA A 239 4.85 2.31 -11.44
N PHE A 240 5.89 2.19 -12.24
CA PHE A 240 7.05 3.07 -12.28
C PHE A 240 7.08 3.81 -13.61
N THR A 241 7.53 5.05 -13.62
CA THR A 241 7.70 5.83 -14.85
C THR A 241 8.86 5.32 -15.72
N ARG A 242 9.79 4.57 -15.11
CA ARG A 242 10.93 3.90 -15.78
C ARG A 242 11.13 2.52 -15.19
N ASP A 243 11.76 1.62 -15.94
CA ASP A 243 12.09 0.29 -15.42
C ASP A 243 13.03 0.39 -14.20
N PRO A 244 12.62 -0.08 -13.00
CA PRO A 244 13.42 0.02 -11.80
C PRO A 244 14.67 -0.89 -11.78
N ALA A 245 14.75 -1.85 -12.70
CA ALA A 245 15.88 -2.76 -12.82
C ALA A 245 16.94 -2.25 -13.79
N THR A 246 16.53 -1.70 -14.94
CA THR A 246 17.42 -1.29 -16.03
C THR A 246 17.57 0.23 -16.13
N GLY A 247 16.58 1.01 -15.73
CA GLY A 247 16.51 2.45 -15.88
C GLY A 247 15.91 2.91 -17.22
N GLU A 248 15.55 1.99 -18.10
CA GLU A 248 14.93 2.33 -19.39
C GLU A 248 13.68 3.19 -19.20
N ASN A 249 13.58 4.25 -20.03
CA ASN A 249 12.43 5.12 -20.04
C ASN A 249 11.22 4.39 -20.63
N GLY A 250 10.16 4.28 -19.87
CA GLY A 250 8.94 3.59 -20.23
C GLY A 250 8.18 3.08 -19.01
N LEU A 251 6.86 3.08 -19.13
CA LEU A 251 5.99 2.66 -18.05
C LEU A 251 6.19 1.16 -17.71
N PHE A 252 6.59 0.90 -16.49
CA PHE A 252 6.80 -0.44 -15.96
C PHE A 252 5.87 -0.69 -14.77
N GLY A 253 5.12 -1.78 -14.75
CA GLY A 253 4.24 -2.07 -13.64
C GLY A 253 3.22 -3.15 -13.93
N GLU A 254 2.32 -3.31 -12.97
CA GLU A 254 1.33 -4.38 -12.95
C GLU A 254 -0.01 -3.86 -12.43
N PHE A 255 -1.10 -4.45 -12.90
CA PHE A 255 -2.44 -4.15 -12.42
C PHE A 255 -3.33 -5.40 -12.39
N LEU A 256 -4.41 -5.31 -11.61
CA LEU A 256 -5.47 -6.31 -11.56
C LEU A 256 -6.81 -5.63 -11.77
N THR A 257 -7.67 -6.24 -12.57
CA THR A 257 -9.10 -5.90 -12.63
C THR A 257 -9.83 -6.48 -11.43
N ASN A 258 -10.87 -5.80 -10.97
CA ASN A 258 -11.71 -6.23 -9.85
C ASN A 258 -10.88 -6.69 -8.64
N ALA A 259 -10.04 -5.80 -8.11
CA ALA A 259 -9.08 -6.09 -7.03
C ALA A 259 -8.84 -4.88 -6.13
N GLN A 260 -8.46 -5.12 -4.89
CA GLN A 260 -7.90 -4.11 -3.99
C GLN A 260 -6.36 -4.12 -4.06
N GLY A 261 -5.71 -3.05 -3.57
CA GLY A 261 -4.26 -2.91 -3.65
C GLY A 261 -3.47 -4.05 -3.01
N GLU A 262 -3.99 -4.64 -1.93
CA GLU A 262 -3.39 -5.80 -1.28
C GLU A 262 -3.37 -7.06 -2.18
N ASP A 263 -4.36 -7.21 -3.07
CA ASP A 263 -4.45 -8.37 -3.96
C ASP A 263 -3.33 -8.38 -5.02
N VAL A 264 -2.82 -7.20 -5.40
CA VAL A 264 -1.69 -7.06 -6.35
C VAL A 264 -0.40 -7.62 -5.77
N VAL A 265 -0.17 -7.41 -4.48
CA VAL A 265 1.08 -7.81 -3.80
C VAL A 265 0.99 -9.16 -3.10
N ALA A 266 -0.21 -9.67 -2.87
CA ALA A 266 -0.43 -10.95 -2.16
C ALA A 266 -0.04 -12.19 -2.98
N GLY A 267 0.08 -12.05 -4.32
CA GLY A 267 0.47 -13.16 -5.21
C GLY A 267 -0.59 -14.26 -5.39
N VAL A 268 -1.82 -14.04 -4.89
CA VAL A 268 -2.94 -14.99 -5.04
C VAL A 268 -3.47 -15.01 -6.46
N ARG A 269 -3.48 -13.86 -7.12
CA ARG A 269 -3.83 -13.69 -8.53
C ARG A 269 -2.60 -13.20 -9.28
N THR A 270 -2.41 -13.66 -10.52
CA THR A 270 -1.31 -13.17 -11.38
C THR A 270 -1.67 -11.81 -11.95
N PRO A 271 -0.94 -10.74 -11.60
CA PRO A 271 -1.19 -9.41 -12.17
C PRO A 271 -0.88 -9.38 -13.67
N MET A 272 -1.56 -8.49 -14.36
CA MET A 272 -1.32 -8.20 -15.78
C MET A 272 -0.28 -7.08 -15.93
N PRO A 273 0.59 -7.14 -16.95
CA PRO A 273 1.48 -6.04 -17.27
C PRO A 273 0.71 -4.73 -17.50
N ILE A 274 1.22 -3.61 -17.01
CA ILE A 274 0.55 -2.31 -17.06
C ILE A 274 0.14 -1.88 -18.48
N ALA A 275 0.88 -2.29 -19.51
CA ALA A 275 0.53 -2.00 -20.90
C ALA A 275 -0.83 -2.59 -21.34
N GLN A 276 -1.29 -3.67 -20.72
CA GLN A 276 -2.60 -4.27 -21.01
C GLN A 276 -3.76 -3.43 -20.45
N MET A 277 -3.49 -2.49 -19.54
CA MET A 277 -4.50 -1.56 -19.04
C MET A 277 -5.09 -0.69 -20.17
N GLU A 278 -4.37 -0.47 -21.26
CA GLU A 278 -4.89 0.24 -22.45
C GLU A 278 -6.10 -0.48 -23.07
N GLN A 279 -6.14 -1.81 -22.98
CA GLN A 279 -7.25 -2.61 -23.52
C GLN A 279 -8.44 -2.66 -22.56
N GLU A 280 -8.18 -2.77 -21.26
CA GLU A 280 -9.22 -2.90 -20.22
C GLU A 280 -9.84 -1.54 -19.87
N PHE A 281 -9.01 -0.49 -19.75
CA PHE A 281 -9.40 0.85 -19.30
C PHE A 281 -8.76 1.95 -20.17
N PRO A 282 -9.11 2.08 -21.47
CA PRO A 282 -8.40 2.95 -22.41
C PRO A 282 -8.35 4.41 -21.98
N ASP A 283 -9.45 4.98 -21.47
CA ASP A 283 -9.50 6.38 -21.04
C ASP A 283 -8.67 6.59 -19.76
N ALA A 284 -8.77 5.69 -18.79
CA ALA A 284 -7.98 5.74 -17.56
C ALA A 284 -6.50 5.54 -17.85
N TYR A 285 -6.12 4.68 -18.80
CA TYR A 285 -4.75 4.49 -19.22
C TYR A 285 -4.18 5.75 -19.88
N ALA A 286 -4.93 6.37 -20.78
CA ALA A 286 -4.52 7.63 -21.42
C ALA A 286 -4.35 8.78 -20.41
N GLU A 287 -5.20 8.85 -19.39
CA GLU A 287 -5.04 9.77 -18.26
C GLU A 287 -3.81 9.43 -17.43
N PHE A 288 -3.58 8.13 -17.14
CA PHE A 288 -2.45 7.66 -16.35
C PHE A 288 -1.09 8.00 -17.00
N ILE A 289 -0.96 7.85 -18.31
CA ILE A 289 0.25 8.29 -19.05
C ILE A 289 0.54 9.77 -18.81
N LYS A 290 -0.47 10.64 -18.90
CA LYS A 290 -0.31 12.08 -18.63
C LYS A 290 0.08 12.36 -17.18
N VAL A 291 -0.46 11.60 -16.24
CA VAL A 291 -0.08 11.67 -14.82
C VAL A 291 1.39 11.31 -14.64
N CYS A 292 1.87 10.25 -15.29
CA CYS A 292 3.27 9.83 -15.24
C CYS A 292 4.21 10.93 -15.75
N GLU A 293 3.91 11.50 -16.92
CA GLU A 293 4.67 12.61 -17.49
C GLU A 293 4.67 13.83 -16.56
N THR A 294 3.51 14.19 -16.01
CA THR A 294 3.37 15.32 -15.09
C THR A 294 4.19 15.14 -13.81
N LEU A 295 4.17 13.94 -13.24
CA LEU A 295 4.90 13.64 -12.00
C LEU A 295 6.41 13.61 -12.24
N GLU A 296 6.88 12.97 -13.31
CA GLU A 296 8.32 12.91 -13.61
C GLU A 296 8.87 14.31 -13.93
N ASN A 297 8.12 15.12 -14.72
CA ASN A 297 8.46 16.51 -14.98
C ASN A 297 8.47 17.38 -13.72
N HIS A 298 7.60 17.11 -12.75
CA HIS A 298 7.54 17.87 -11.50
C HIS A 298 8.68 17.53 -10.54
N TYR A 299 8.99 16.23 -10.43
CA TYR A 299 9.99 15.76 -9.45
C TYR A 299 11.40 15.62 -10.03
N HIS A 300 11.52 15.62 -11.34
CA HIS A 300 12.78 15.37 -12.05
C HIS A 300 13.48 14.11 -11.57
N ASP A 301 12.69 13.05 -11.39
CA ASP A 301 13.15 11.73 -10.95
C ASP A 301 12.10 10.65 -11.25
N MET A 302 12.52 9.40 -11.43
CA MET A 302 11.64 8.25 -11.61
C MET A 302 10.65 8.14 -10.44
N GLN A 303 9.37 7.95 -10.77
CA GLN A 303 8.29 7.84 -9.80
C GLN A 303 7.78 6.41 -9.70
N ASP A 304 7.48 5.98 -8.47
CA ASP A 304 6.77 4.78 -8.07
C ASP A 304 5.35 5.20 -7.64
N MET A 305 4.34 4.66 -8.27
CA MET A 305 2.95 5.12 -8.15
C MET A 305 2.02 3.97 -7.80
N GLU A 306 1.05 4.27 -6.94
CA GLU A 306 -0.10 3.41 -6.66
C GLU A 306 -1.36 4.11 -7.18
N PHE A 307 -2.20 3.37 -7.88
CA PHE A 307 -3.44 3.90 -8.45
C PHE A 307 -4.60 2.90 -8.34
N THR A 308 -5.81 3.43 -8.44
CA THR A 308 -7.05 2.65 -8.51
C THR A 308 -7.93 3.22 -9.62
N VAL A 309 -8.60 2.33 -10.34
CA VAL A 309 -9.66 2.67 -11.28
C VAL A 309 -10.98 2.26 -10.65
N GLU A 310 -11.88 3.21 -10.42
CA GLU A 310 -13.24 2.97 -9.92
C GLU A 310 -14.25 3.43 -10.97
N ASN A 311 -15.09 2.53 -11.47
CA ASN A 311 -16.04 2.83 -12.54
C ASN A 311 -15.38 3.53 -13.74
N LYS A 312 -14.26 2.98 -14.21
CA LYS A 312 -13.40 3.50 -15.32
C LYS A 312 -12.73 4.84 -15.04
N LYS A 313 -12.86 5.42 -13.86
CA LYS A 313 -12.21 6.66 -13.46
C LYS A 313 -10.93 6.40 -12.69
N LEU A 314 -9.84 7.05 -13.09
CA LEU A 314 -8.54 6.95 -12.44
C LEU A 314 -8.51 7.74 -11.12
N TYR A 315 -7.85 7.15 -10.13
CA TYR A 315 -7.49 7.80 -8.86
C TYR A 315 -6.05 7.47 -8.49
N MET A 316 -5.26 8.49 -8.18
CA MET A 316 -3.90 8.34 -7.67
C MET A 316 -3.92 8.20 -6.16
N LEU A 317 -3.34 7.12 -5.64
CA LEU A 317 -3.33 6.83 -4.20
C LEU A 317 -2.01 7.20 -3.54
N GLN A 318 -0.91 7.12 -4.28
CA GLN A 318 0.43 7.44 -3.78
C GLN A 318 1.38 7.69 -4.96
N CYS A 319 2.35 8.59 -4.77
CA CYS A 319 3.57 8.61 -5.55
C CYS A 319 4.79 8.82 -4.65
N ARG A 320 5.92 8.31 -5.06
CA ARG A 320 7.22 8.46 -4.37
C ARG A 320 8.36 8.27 -5.35
N ASN A 321 9.55 8.73 -4.99
CA ASN A 321 10.73 8.42 -5.78
C ASN A 321 10.94 6.91 -5.82
N GLY A 322 11.03 6.36 -7.03
CA GLY A 322 11.12 4.93 -7.25
C GLY A 322 12.40 4.34 -6.68
N LYS A 323 12.26 3.26 -5.88
CA LYS A 323 13.40 2.42 -5.53
C LYS A 323 13.87 1.70 -6.78
N ARG A 324 15.19 1.64 -6.96
CA ARG A 324 15.82 1.15 -8.18
C ARG A 324 17.14 0.44 -7.88
N THR A 325 17.59 -0.37 -8.80
CA THR A 325 18.92 -0.98 -8.74
C THR A 325 20.00 0.07 -8.91
N ALA A 326 21.24 -0.26 -8.54
CA ALA A 326 22.40 0.61 -8.77
C ALA A 326 22.61 0.92 -10.25
N GLN A 327 22.41 -0.08 -11.13
CA GLN A 327 22.49 0.09 -12.58
C GLN A 327 21.42 1.08 -13.08
N ALA A 328 20.16 0.88 -12.70
CA ALA A 328 19.08 1.79 -13.07
C ALA A 328 19.30 3.21 -12.54
N ALA A 329 19.86 3.36 -11.34
CA ALA A 329 20.18 4.67 -10.77
C ALA A 329 21.17 5.46 -11.64
N LEU A 330 22.22 4.80 -12.16
CA LEU A 330 23.17 5.44 -13.07
C LEU A 330 22.53 5.78 -14.42
N GLN A 331 21.78 4.82 -15.01
CA GLN A 331 21.11 5.05 -16.30
C GLN A 331 20.15 6.24 -16.20
N ILE A 332 19.28 6.26 -15.19
CA ILE A 332 18.30 7.33 -14.97
C ILE A 332 18.99 8.68 -14.75
N ALA A 333 20.09 8.72 -14.01
CA ALA A 333 20.83 9.95 -13.77
C ALA A 333 21.40 10.52 -15.09
N CYS A 334 21.95 9.68 -15.97
CA CYS A 334 22.43 10.09 -17.28
C CYS A 334 21.27 10.59 -18.17
N ASP A 335 20.19 9.81 -18.26
CA ASP A 335 19.03 10.16 -19.07
C ASP A 335 18.40 11.50 -18.65
N LEU A 336 18.28 11.76 -17.35
CA LEU A 336 17.74 13.03 -16.84
C LEU A 336 18.62 14.25 -17.18
N VAL A 337 19.93 14.07 -17.38
CA VAL A 337 20.81 15.12 -17.91
C VAL A 337 20.58 15.31 -19.41
N ASP A 338 20.55 14.23 -20.17
CA ASP A 338 20.32 14.27 -21.61
C ASP A 338 18.93 14.85 -21.98
N GLU A 339 17.94 14.57 -21.16
CA GLU A 339 16.58 15.11 -21.27
C GLU A 339 16.47 16.57 -20.77
N GLY A 340 17.52 17.12 -20.17
CA GLY A 340 17.55 18.51 -19.68
C GLY A 340 16.80 18.75 -18.37
N HIS A 341 16.47 17.70 -17.64
CA HIS A 341 15.79 17.77 -16.34
C HIS A 341 16.76 18.07 -15.18
N LYS A 342 18.05 17.74 -15.34
CA LYS A 342 19.10 17.95 -14.33
C LYS A 342 20.40 18.41 -14.94
N THR A 343 21.22 19.08 -14.13
CA THR A 343 22.63 19.29 -14.45
C THR A 343 23.45 18.04 -14.13
N GLU A 344 24.67 17.96 -14.66
CA GLU A 344 25.61 16.86 -14.33
C GLU A 344 25.86 16.76 -12.81
N GLU A 345 26.04 17.93 -12.13
CA GLU A 345 26.27 17.97 -10.69
C GLU A 345 25.06 17.46 -9.90
N GLU A 346 23.85 17.83 -10.31
CA GLU A 346 22.60 17.35 -9.70
C GLU A 346 22.43 15.85 -9.91
N ALA A 347 22.75 15.34 -11.11
CA ALA A 347 22.69 13.91 -11.41
C ALA A 347 23.68 13.10 -10.57
N VAL A 348 24.93 13.57 -10.44
CA VAL A 348 25.93 12.95 -9.55
C VAL A 348 25.45 12.96 -8.09
N ALA A 349 24.82 14.05 -7.63
CA ALA A 349 24.30 14.15 -6.27
C ALA A 349 23.11 13.20 -5.98
N MET A 350 22.45 12.66 -7.02
CA MET A 350 21.38 11.65 -6.88
C MET A 350 21.94 10.26 -6.54
N ILE A 351 23.20 9.97 -6.90
CA ILE A 351 23.79 8.64 -6.75
C ILE A 351 24.29 8.48 -5.32
N ASP A 352 23.75 7.48 -4.60
CA ASP A 352 24.30 7.06 -3.32
C ASP A 352 25.63 6.31 -3.58
N PRO A 353 26.77 6.77 -3.03
CA PRO A 353 28.07 6.10 -3.23
C PRO A 353 28.06 4.62 -2.84
N ARG A 354 27.23 4.22 -1.88
CA ARG A 354 27.06 2.81 -1.47
C ARG A 354 26.51 1.92 -2.60
N ASN A 355 25.76 2.50 -3.54
CA ASN A 355 25.26 1.78 -4.70
C ASN A 355 26.38 1.37 -5.66
N LEU A 356 27.51 2.09 -5.69
CA LEU A 356 28.63 1.76 -6.54
C LEU A 356 29.29 0.44 -6.11
N ASP A 357 29.38 0.17 -4.81
CA ASP A 357 29.89 -1.11 -4.30
C ASP A 357 29.06 -2.29 -4.82
N THR A 358 27.74 -2.09 -4.96
CA THR A 358 26.83 -3.11 -5.51
C THR A 358 27.19 -3.49 -6.96
N LEU A 359 27.66 -2.55 -7.77
CA LEU A 359 28.09 -2.80 -9.16
C LEU A 359 29.40 -3.57 -9.25
N LEU A 360 30.18 -3.59 -8.16
CA LEU A 360 31.45 -4.32 -8.07
C LEU A 360 31.27 -5.76 -7.59
N HIS A 361 30.05 -6.17 -7.21
CA HIS A 361 29.79 -7.57 -6.83
C HIS A 361 30.02 -8.54 -7.99
N PRO A 362 30.46 -9.76 -7.69
CA PRO A 362 30.62 -10.81 -8.71
C PRO A 362 29.35 -11.01 -9.52
N GLN A 363 29.48 -11.12 -10.83
CA GLN A 363 28.39 -11.39 -11.76
C GLN A 363 28.72 -12.61 -12.61
N PHE A 364 27.70 -13.28 -13.12
CA PHE A 364 27.89 -14.33 -14.12
C PHE A 364 28.36 -13.73 -15.44
N ASP A 365 29.27 -14.43 -16.11
CA ASP A 365 29.64 -14.10 -17.49
C ASP A 365 28.39 -14.12 -18.39
N ALA A 366 28.17 -13.04 -19.14
CA ALA A 366 26.94 -12.86 -19.93
C ALA A 366 26.81 -13.92 -21.05
N ALA A 367 27.92 -14.39 -21.62
CA ALA A 367 27.91 -15.41 -22.64
C ALA A 367 27.58 -16.79 -22.04
N ALA A 368 28.17 -17.10 -20.88
CA ALA A 368 27.89 -18.32 -20.14
C ALA A 368 26.41 -18.36 -19.66
N LEU A 369 25.89 -17.23 -19.20
CA LEU A 369 24.49 -17.14 -18.78
C LEU A 369 23.52 -17.38 -19.94
N LYS A 370 23.79 -16.82 -21.14
CA LYS A 370 23.01 -17.06 -22.35
C LYS A 370 23.08 -18.53 -22.85
N ALA A 371 24.20 -19.17 -22.62
CA ALA A 371 24.42 -20.57 -23.03
C ALA A 371 23.85 -21.57 -22.02
N SER A 372 23.53 -21.16 -20.83
CA SER A 372 22.99 -22.02 -19.77
C SER A 372 21.49 -22.22 -19.91
N THR A 373 20.98 -23.36 -19.41
CA THR A 373 19.56 -23.61 -19.27
C THR A 373 19.17 -23.39 -17.81
N PRO A 374 18.42 -22.31 -17.47
CA PRO A 374 18.03 -22.08 -16.10
C PRO A 374 17.05 -23.14 -15.61
N MET A 375 17.22 -23.60 -14.38
CA MET A 375 16.28 -24.53 -13.72
C MET A 375 14.98 -23.82 -13.28
N GLY A 376 15.02 -22.50 -13.12
CA GLY A 376 13.88 -21.69 -12.72
C GLY A 376 14.20 -20.21 -12.79
N LYS A 377 13.16 -19.39 -12.63
CA LYS A 377 13.25 -17.93 -12.51
C LYS A 377 12.80 -17.53 -11.12
N GLY A 378 13.50 -16.58 -10.49
CA GLY A 378 13.12 -15.97 -9.22
C GLY A 378 13.33 -14.47 -9.25
N LEU A 379 12.79 -13.77 -8.24
CA LEU A 379 13.05 -12.35 -8.02
C LEU A 379 14.39 -12.18 -7.31
N GLY A 380 15.26 -11.31 -7.84
CA GLY A 380 16.53 -10.97 -7.22
C GLY A 380 16.30 -10.13 -5.96
N ALA A 381 16.54 -10.70 -4.78
CA ALA A 381 16.43 -9.99 -3.51
C ALA A 381 17.75 -9.35 -3.05
N SER A 382 18.87 -9.78 -3.62
CA SER A 382 20.22 -9.33 -3.27
C SER A 382 21.06 -9.21 -4.54
N PRO A 383 21.98 -8.23 -4.63
CA PRO A 383 22.83 -8.06 -5.79
C PRO A 383 23.91 -9.16 -5.89
N GLY A 384 24.42 -9.36 -7.12
CA GLY A 384 25.54 -10.25 -7.40
C GLY A 384 25.15 -11.69 -7.73
N ALA A 385 26.16 -12.51 -7.98
CA ALA A 385 26.05 -13.93 -8.24
C ALA A 385 26.54 -14.73 -7.04
N ALA A 386 25.79 -15.73 -6.62
CA ALA A 386 26.13 -16.59 -5.49
C ALA A 386 25.98 -18.07 -5.83
N CYS A 387 26.78 -18.91 -5.18
CA CYS A 387 26.65 -20.35 -5.20
C CYS A 387 26.49 -20.85 -3.77
N GLY A 388 25.58 -21.81 -3.58
CA GLY A 388 25.32 -22.36 -2.24
C GLY A 388 24.24 -23.45 -2.25
N LYS A 389 23.91 -23.92 -1.06
CA LYS A 389 22.80 -24.85 -0.85
C LYS A 389 21.49 -24.09 -0.86
N ILE A 390 20.44 -24.68 -1.35
CA ILE A 390 19.10 -24.10 -1.37
C ILE A 390 18.45 -24.26 -0.01
N VAL A 391 17.92 -23.17 0.55
CA VAL A 391 17.16 -23.11 1.79
C VAL A 391 15.81 -22.48 1.48
N PHE A 392 14.73 -23.00 2.08
CA PHE A 392 13.36 -22.62 1.71
C PHE A 392 12.70 -21.63 2.66
N THR A 393 13.23 -21.48 3.87
CA THR A 393 12.70 -20.55 4.86
C THR A 393 13.79 -19.64 5.42
N ALA A 394 13.42 -18.48 5.92
CA ALA A 394 14.36 -17.56 6.56
C ALA A 394 14.93 -18.17 7.86
N ASP A 395 14.10 -18.87 8.63
CA ASP A 395 14.50 -19.53 9.88
C ASP A 395 15.52 -20.64 9.62
N ASP A 396 15.34 -21.43 8.57
CA ASP A 396 16.32 -22.45 8.14
C ASP A 396 17.62 -21.78 7.68
N ALA A 397 17.56 -20.67 6.95
CA ALA A 397 18.75 -19.94 6.53
C ALA A 397 19.57 -19.44 7.72
N GLU A 398 18.92 -18.90 8.73
CA GLU A 398 19.56 -18.43 9.96
C GLU A 398 20.17 -19.60 10.73
N ALA A 399 19.42 -20.71 10.88
CA ALA A 399 19.90 -21.91 11.55
C ALA A 399 21.11 -22.56 10.84
N TRP A 400 21.12 -22.56 9.50
CA TRP A 400 22.26 -23.09 8.71
C TRP A 400 23.47 -22.18 8.79
N ALA A 401 23.26 -20.85 8.69
CA ALA A 401 24.35 -19.87 8.87
C ALA A 401 25.01 -19.97 10.24
N ALA A 402 24.22 -20.18 11.30
CA ALA A 402 24.74 -20.38 12.66
C ALA A 402 25.60 -21.65 12.79
N ARG A 403 25.41 -22.64 11.91
CA ARG A 403 26.23 -23.87 11.86
C ARG A 403 27.42 -23.75 10.89
N GLY A 404 27.54 -22.64 10.16
CA GLY A 404 28.60 -22.44 9.16
C GLY A 404 28.39 -23.19 7.85
N GLU A 405 27.13 -23.48 7.50
CA GLU A 405 26.75 -24.20 6.29
C GLU A 405 26.38 -23.24 5.15
#